data_b499b6be789586d75d212a98a5831d67
#
_entry.id   b499b6be789586d75d212a98a5831d67
#
_cell.length_a   1.000
_cell.length_b   1.000
_cell.length_c   1.000
_cell.angle_alpha   90.00
_cell.angle_beta   90.00
_cell.angle_gamma   90.00
#
_symmetry.space_group_name_H-M   'P 1'
#
loop_
_entity.id
_entity.type
_entity.pdbx_description
1 polymer ?
#
loop_
_entity_poly.entity_id
_entity_poly.type
_entity_poly.pdbx_seq_one_letter_code
_entity_poly.pdbx_strand_id
1 'polypeptide(L)'
;MHGEPGTYSGEHRGIIPRLSRSLFAAGESVKQLRMWVSYLEIYNEHLRDLLAVDDENRDLTVMEHPGLGVYVRDLTEALLQSPEEVEKLLQFGNRRRAESVTSMNPHSSRSHAVCRIRLECQPTEDGPKLRSCINLIDLAGSERQEKTHSTG
;
A
#
# COMPACT_ATOMS: atom_id res chain seq x y z
N MET A 1 5.70 8.36 2.80
CA MET A 1 4.44 7.74 3.27
C MET A 1 4.60 6.95 4.57
N HIS A 2 5.73 6.31 4.80
CA HIS A 2 5.92 5.35 5.91
C HIS A 2 6.53 5.93 7.18
N GLY A 3 7.12 7.12 7.14
CA GLY A 3 7.97 7.67 8.21
C GLY A 3 9.40 7.14 8.12
N GLU A 4 10.26 7.57 9.03
CA GLU A 4 11.65 7.11 9.09
C GLU A 4 11.74 5.63 9.53
N PRO A 5 12.70 4.85 9.00
CA PRO A 5 12.92 3.47 9.41
C PRO A 5 13.21 3.40 10.93
N GLY A 6 12.41 2.63 11.67
CA GLY A 6 12.55 2.48 13.11
C GLY A 6 11.72 3.43 13.98
N THR A 7 11.06 4.45 13.41
CA THR A 7 10.22 5.41 14.14
C THR A 7 8.73 5.14 13.93
N TYR A 8 8.29 3.92 14.21
CA TYR A 8 6.85 3.58 14.15
C TYR A 8 6.07 4.07 15.40
N SER A 9 6.79 4.63 16.39
CA SER A 9 6.21 5.24 17.60
C SER A 9 6.60 6.72 17.69
N GLY A 10 5.66 7.64 17.93
CA GLY A 10 5.90 9.05 18.13
C GLY A 10 5.45 9.98 17.00
N GLU A 11 5.96 11.21 17.01
CA GLU A 11 5.55 12.30 16.09
C GLU A 11 6.00 12.09 14.65
N HIS A 12 7.01 11.23 14.40
CA HIS A 12 7.59 10.96 13.08
C HIS A 12 6.91 9.82 12.30
N ARG A 13 5.72 9.39 12.75
CA ARG A 13 4.95 8.37 12.02
C ARG A 13 4.54 8.90 10.65
N GLY A 14 4.71 8.06 9.63
CA GLY A 14 4.22 8.35 8.29
C GLY A 14 2.70 8.49 8.21
N ILE A 15 2.23 8.92 7.05
CA ILE A 15 0.79 9.15 6.79
C ILE A 15 -0.05 7.89 6.99
N ILE A 16 0.41 6.72 6.54
CA ILE A 16 -0.36 5.48 6.58
C ILE A 16 -0.63 5.02 8.03
N PRO A 17 0.37 4.90 8.93
CA PRO A 17 0.12 4.58 10.33
C PRO A 17 -0.80 5.57 11.06
N ARG A 18 -0.69 6.86 10.75
CA ARG A 18 -1.56 7.88 11.33
C ARG A 18 -3.00 7.75 10.86
N LEU A 19 -3.19 7.58 9.55
CA LEU A 19 -4.50 7.38 8.95
C LEU A 19 -5.18 6.12 9.48
N SER A 20 -4.47 4.99 9.56
CA SER A 20 -5.04 3.74 10.06
C SER A 20 -5.55 3.89 11.49
N ARG A 21 -4.78 4.53 12.39
CA ARG A 21 -5.23 4.79 13.76
C ARG A 21 -6.50 5.64 13.80
N SER A 22 -6.55 6.69 12.99
CA SER A 22 -7.74 7.55 12.89
C SER A 22 -8.96 6.78 12.36
N LEU A 23 -8.77 5.90 11.39
CA LEU A 23 -9.84 5.06 10.85
C LEU A 23 -10.35 4.03 11.86
N PHE A 24 -9.46 3.40 12.62
CA PHE A 24 -9.86 2.48 13.69
C PHE A 24 -10.61 3.21 14.81
N ALA A 25 -10.11 4.37 15.27
CA ALA A 25 -10.78 5.17 16.28
C ALA A 25 -12.18 5.66 15.82
N ALA A 26 -12.30 6.11 14.57
CA ALA A 26 -13.60 6.45 13.99
C ALA A 26 -14.51 5.23 13.86
N GLY A 27 -13.94 4.06 13.60
CA GLY A 27 -14.63 2.80 13.43
C GLY A 27 -15.29 2.27 14.69
N GLU A 28 -14.83 2.66 15.89
CA GLU A 28 -15.44 2.29 17.16
C GLU A 28 -16.91 2.73 17.27
N SER A 29 -17.24 3.84 16.60
CA SER A 29 -18.62 4.36 16.54
C SER A 29 -19.45 3.78 15.38
N VAL A 30 -18.83 2.98 14.50
CA VAL A 30 -19.47 2.43 13.30
C VAL A 30 -19.64 0.92 13.46
N LYS A 31 -20.88 0.46 13.41
CA LYS A 31 -21.14 -1.00 13.47
C LYS A 31 -20.55 -1.71 12.26
N GLN A 32 -19.95 -2.88 12.50
CA GLN A 32 -19.44 -3.80 11.49
C GLN A 32 -18.43 -3.18 10.51
N LEU A 33 -17.57 -2.26 10.99
CA LEU A 33 -16.48 -1.79 10.16
C LEU A 33 -15.46 -2.90 9.92
N ARG A 34 -15.13 -3.14 8.64
CA ARG A 34 -14.05 -4.02 8.21
C ARG A 34 -13.08 -3.24 7.36
N MET A 35 -11.80 -3.46 7.57
CA MET A 35 -10.73 -2.81 6.82
C MET A 35 -9.81 -3.87 6.23
N TRP A 36 -9.43 -3.68 4.97
CA TRP A 36 -8.42 -4.48 4.29
C TRP A 36 -7.33 -3.57 3.77
N VAL A 37 -6.12 -4.06 3.78
CA VAL A 37 -4.99 -3.39 3.15
C VAL A 37 -4.41 -4.29 2.05
N SER A 38 -4.05 -3.67 0.94
CA SER A 38 -3.18 -4.24 -0.07
C SER A 38 -2.02 -3.30 -0.34
N TYR A 39 -0.86 -3.85 -0.70
CA TYR A 39 0.33 -3.07 -0.94
C TYR A 39 1.09 -3.65 -2.12
N LEU A 40 1.22 -2.86 -3.18
CA LEU A 40 1.86 -3.27 -4.41
C LEU A 40 2.92 -2.27 -4.85
N GLU A 41 3.86 -2.75 -5.64
CA GLU A 41 4.86 -1.97 -6.33
C GLU A 41 4.64 -2.05 -7.84
N ILE A 42 4.87 -0.94 -8.53
CA ILE A 42 4.91 -0.87 -9.98
C ILE A 42 6.32 -0.49 -10.38
N TYR A 43 7.00 -1.41 -11.05
CA TYR A 43 8.35 -1.21 -11.54
C TYR A 43 8.49 -1.74 -12.97
N ASN A 44 8.92 -0.88 -13.87
CA ASN A 44 9.09 -1.24 -15.28
C ASN A 44 7.87 -1.95 -15.89
N GLU A 45 6.67 -1.37 -15.66
CA GLU A 45 5.36 -1.88 -16.12
C GLU A 45 4.91 -3.22 -15.49
N HIS A 46 5.71 -3.80 -14.59
CA HIS A 46 5.36 -4.99 -13.84
C HIS A 46 4.77 -4.64 -12.48
N LEU A 47 3.73 -5.38 -12.11
CA LEU A 47 3.10 -5.30 -10.79
C LEU A 47 3.73 -6.35 -9.87
N ARG A 48 4.04 -5.95 -8.64
CA ARG A 48 4.54 -6.86 -7.61
C ARG A 48 3.70 -6.72 -6.35
N ASP A 49 3.20 -7.82 -5.84
CA ASP A 49 2.51 -7.88 -4.56
C ASP A 49 3.52 -7.87 -3.41
N LEU A 50 3.50 -6.82 -2.61
CA LEU A 50 4.41 -6.67 -1.47
C LEU A 50 3.93 -7.40 -0.21
N LEU A 51 2.67 -7.86 -0.18
CA LEU A 51 2.09 -8.61 0.94
C LEU A 51 1.98 -10.12 0.68
N ALA A 52 2.26 -10.58 -0.53
CA ALA A 52 2.26 -12.00 -0.83
C ALA A 52 3.30 -12.74 0.02
N VAL A 53 2.92 -13.86 0.60
CA VAL A 53 3.83 -14.67 1.43
C VAL A 53 4.77 -15.51 0.55
N ASP A 54 4.28 -15.95 -0.59
CA ASP A 54 5.02 -16.76 -1.54
C ASP A 54 5.67 -15.87 -2.60
N ASP A 55 6.92 -16.18 -2.96
CA ASP A 55 7.66 -15.52 -4.06
C ASP A 55 7.18 -15.95 -5.45
N GLU A 56 6.04 -16.64 -5.54
CA GLU A 56 5.46 -16.96 -6.81
C GLU A 56 5.21 -15.67 -7.59
N ASN A 57 5.84 -15.56 -8.76
CA ASN A 57 5.58 -14.52 -9.76
C ASN A 57 4.12 -14.62 -10.20
N ARG A 58 3.22 -14.10 -9.35
CA ARG A 58 1.81 -13.97 -9.72
C ARG A 58 1.73 -12.94 -10.83
N ASP A 59 1.17 -13.32 -11.94
CA ASP A 59 0.90 -12.41 -13.05
C ASP A 59 -0.29 -11.52 -12.67
N LEU A 60 0.02 -10.48 -11.89
CA LEU A 60 -0.98 -9.52 -11.43
C LEU A 60 -1.49 -8.72 -12.62
N THR A 61 -2.80 -8.72 -12.81
CA THR A 61 -3.44 -8.04 -13.94
C THR A 61 -4.35 -6.93 -13.45
N VAL A 62 -4.19 -5.73 -14.04
CA VAL A 62 -5.11 -4.62 -13.83
C VAL A 62 -6.41 -4.91 -14.57
N MET A 63 -7.51 -4.85 -13.85
CA MET A 63 -8.85 -5.09 -14.35
C MET A 63 -9.75 -3.90 -14.08
N GLU A 64 -10.80 -3.75 -14.88
CA GLU A 64 -11.85 -2.77 -14.67
C GLU A 64 -13.20 -3.48 -14.54
N HIS A 65 -13.97 -3.08 -13.54
CA HIS A 65 -15.31 -3.59 -13.32
C HIS A 65 -16.30 -2.42 -13.19
N PRO A 66 -17.48 -2.47 -13.85
CA PRO A 66 -18.42 -1.33 -13.87
C PRO A 66 -18.86 -0.83 -12.49
N GLY A 67 -18.95 -1.73 -11.50
CA GLY A 67 -19.38 -1.38 -10.14
C GLY A 67 -18.25 -1.23 -9.12
N LEU A 68 -17.06 -1.79 -9.38
CA LEU A 68 -15.91 -1.75 -8.45
C LEU A 68 -14.82 -0.77 -8.90
N GLY A 69 -14.88 -0.28 -10.13
CA GLY A 69 -13.81 0.52 -10.73
C GLY A 69 -12.59 -0.32 -11.06
N VAL A 70 -11.42 0.31 -11.05
CA VAL A 70 -10.13 -0.34 -11.34
C VAL A 70 -9.65 -1.13 -10.12
N TYR A 71 -9.24 -2.36 -10.35
CA TYR A 71 -8.66 -3.24 -9.33
C TYR A 71 -7.57 -4.12 -9.93
N VAL A 72 -6.75 -4.72 -9.08
CA VAL A 72 -5.72 -5.68 -9.48
C VAL A 72 -6.20 -7.08 -9.07
N ARG A 73 -6.32 -7.95 -10.07
CA ARG A 73 -6.72 -9.34 -9.86
C ARG A 73 -5.60 -10.08 -9.13
N ASP A 74 -5.97 -10.97 -8.23
CA ASP A 74 -5.09 -11.82 -7.42
C ASP A 74 -4.13 -11.08 -6.48
N LEU A 75 -4.33 -9.77 -6.28
CA LEU A 75 -3.59 -8.99 -5.28
C LEU A 75 -4.00 -9.40 -3.87
N THR A 76 -3.03 -9.62 -3.00
CA THR A 76 -3.28 -9.95 -1.59
C THR A 76 -3.99 -8.79 -0.88
N GLU A 77 -5.13 -9.07 -0.26
CA GLU A 77 -5.83 -8.17 0.64
C GLU A 77 -5.81 -8.75 2.07
N ALA A 78 -5.12 -8.10 2.98
CA ALA A 78 -5.06 -8.49 4.38
C ALA A 78 -6.16 -7.81 5.18
N LEU A 79 -7.02 -8.59 5.85
CA LEU A 79 -8.02 -8.07 6.79
C LEU A 79 -7.30 -7.55 8.03
N LEU A 80 -7.60 -6.33 8.43
CA LEU A 80 -7.02 -5.67 9.59
C LEU A 80 -7.93 -5.76 10.80
N GLN A 81 -7.37 -6.08 11.95
CA GLN A 81 -8.08 -6.11 13.24
C GLN A 81 -7.58 -5.03 14.20
N SER A 82 -6.39 -4.47 13.94
CA SER A 82 -5.82 -3.40 14.76
C SER A 82 -4.92 -2.46 13.94
N PRO A 83 -4.67 -1.23 14.43
CA PRO A 83 -3.73 -0.30 13.78
C PRO A 83 -2.29 -0.86 13.75
N GLU A 84 -1.90 -1.66 14.73
CA GLU A 84 -0.56 -2.24 14.85
C GLU A 84 -0.30 -3.29 13.75
N GLU A 85 -1.34 -3.95 13.26
CA GLU A 85 -1.22 -4.88 12.12
C GLU A 85 -0.85 -4.15 10.83
N VAL A 86 -1.36 -2.93 10.63
CA VAL A 86 -0.96 -2.11 9.47
C VAL A 86 0.54 -1.83 9.50
N GLU A 87 1.07 -1.46 10.67
CA GLU A 87 2.50 -1.18 10.83
C GLU A 87 3.35 -2.41 10.49
N LYS A 88 2.95 -3.60 10.95
CA LYS A 88 3.63 -4.88 10.65
C LYS A 88 3.60 -5.21 9.16
N LEU A 89 2.45 -5.06 8.52
CA LEU A 89 2.30 -5.33 7.09
C LEU A 89 3.11 -4.37 6.22
N LEU A 90 3.14 -3.08 6.60
CA LEU A 90 3.98 -2.10 5.90
C LEU A 90 5.47 -2.39 6.07
N GLN A 91 5.90 -2.78 7.27
CA GLN A 91 7.29 -3.20 7.51
C GLN A 91 7.66 -4.42 6.66
N PHE A 92 6.78 -5.38 6.57
CA PHE A 92 6.96 -6.57 5.74
C PHE A 92 7.08 -6.18 4.26
N GLY A 93 6.12 -5.41 3.72
CA GLY A 93 6.14 -4.98 2.33
C GLY A 93 7.34 -4.09 1.99
N ASN A 94 7.76 -3.21 2.89
CA ASN A 94 8.94 -2.36 2.70
C ASN A 94 10.25 -3.18 2.65
N ARG A 95 10.38 -4.23 3.46
CA ARG A 95 11.52 -5.15 3.37
C ARG A 95 11.56 -5.82 2.00
N ARG A 96 10.44 -6.34 1.53
CA ARG A 96 10.34 -6.95 0.19
C ARG A 96 10.65 -5.97 -0.94
N ARG A 97 10.21 -4.71 -0.79
CA ARG A 97 10.56 -3.64 -1.74
C ARG A 97 12.07 -3.37 -1.73
N ALA A 98 12.72 -3.36 -0.57
CA ALA A 98 14.15 -3.14 -0.41
C ALA A 98 15.00 -4.30 -0.94
N GLU A 99 14.55 -5.55 -0.81
CA GLU A 99 15.26 -6.74 -1.31
C GLU A 99 15.41 -6.77 -2.83
N SER A 100 14.58 -6.04 -3.56
CA SER A 100 14.66 -5.88 -5.03
C SER A 100 15.76 -4.90 -5.48
N VAL A 101 16.48 -4.31 -4.54
CA VAL A 101 17.54 -3.33 -4.81
C VAL A 101 18.80 -4.05 -5.26
N THR A 102 19.15 -3.98 -6.53
CA THR A 102 20.50 -4.29 -6.99
C THR A 102 21.44 -3.12 -6.64
N SER A 103 22.65 -3.41 -6.25
CA SER A 103 23.64 -2.54 -5.58
C SER A 103 24.05 -1.23 -6.29
N MET A 104 23.50 -0.90 -7.46
CA MET A 104 23.93 0.26 -8.25
C MET A 104 22.89 1.36 -8.45
N ASN A 105 21.61 1.12 -8.14
CA ASN A 105 20.58 2.15 -8.35
C ASN A 105 19.48 2.04 -7.27
N PRO A 106 19.09 3.14 -6.61
CA PRO A 106 18.02 3.12 -5.63
C PRO A 106 16.69 2.78 -6.33
N HIS A 107 16.20 1.55 -6.10
CA HIS A 107 14.99 1.02 -6.71
C HIS A 107 13.76 1.90 -6.41
N SER A 108 13.70 2.44 -5.18
CA SER A 108 12.61 3.31 -4.73
C SER A 108 12.47 4.61 -5.54
N SER A 109 13.54 5.10 -6.17
CA SER A 109 13.47 6.28 -7.05
C SER A 109 12.90 5.98 -8.45
N ARG A 110 12.71 4.70 -8.78
CA ARG A 110 12.26 4.23 -10.10
C ARG A 110 10.99 3.39 -10.06
N SER A 111 10.47 3.12 -8.87
CA SER A 111 9.24 2.36 -8.68
C SER A 111 8.17 3.20 -8.00
N HIS A 112 6.92 2.96 -8.36
CA HIS A 112 5.77 3.50 -7.66
C HIS A 112 5.30 2.49 -6.62
N ALA A 113 4.91 2.96 -5.44
CA ALA A 113 4.30 2.11 -4.43
C ALA A 113 2.86 2.54 -4.18
N VAL A 114 1.93 1.60 -4.18
CA VAL A 114 0.51 1.85 -3.97
C VAL A 114 0.02 1.05 -2.76
N CYS A 115 -0.34 1.76 -1.70
CA CYS A 115 -1.02 1.19 -0.55
C CYS A 115 -2.51 1.53 -0.65
N ARG A 116 -3.36 0.52 -0.72
CA ARG A 116 -4.81 0.66 -0.79
C ARG A 116 -5.44 0.18 0.50
N ILE A 117 -6.26 1.03 1.12
CA ILE A 117 -7.10 0.69 2.26
C ILE A 117 -8.54 0.62 1.78
N ARG A 118 -9.15 -0.55 1.84
CA ARG A 118 -10.55 -0.77 1.54
C ARG A 118 -11.34 -0.87 2.83
N LEU A 119 -12.42 -0.12 2.89
CA LEU A 119 -13.33 -0.04 4.03
C LEU A 119 -14.71 -0.59 3.63
N GLU A 120 -15.30 -1.38 4.49
CA GLU A 120 -16.67 -1.83 4.35
C GLU A 120 -17.35 -1.69 5.72
N CYS A 121 -18.51 -1.04 5.75
CA CYS A 121 -19.28 -0.90 6.98
C CYS A 121 -20.78 -0.99 6.70
N GLN A 122 -21.54 -1.31 7.76
CA GLN A 122 -22.99 -1.28 7.74
C GLN A 122 -23.44 -0.46 8.96
N PRO A 123 -23.76 0.84 8.76
CA PRO A 123 -24.03 1.76 9.88
C PRO A 123 -25.26 1.38 10.70
N THR A 124 -26.28 0.75 10.08
CA THR A 124 -27.50 0.28 10.72
C THR A 124 -27.77 -1.18 10.33
N GLU A 125 -28.48 -1.93 11.18
CA GLU A 125 -28.76 -3.36 10.94
C GLU A 125 -29.43 -3.64 9.60
N ASP A 126 -30.39 -2.79 9.21
CA ASP A 126 -31.14 -2.91 7.97
C ASP A 126 -30.64 -1.95 6.87
N GLY A 127 -29.56 -1.22 7.12
CA GLY A 127 -29.02 -0.23 6.19
C GLY A 127 -28.15 -0.84 5.09
N PRO A 128 -27.89 -0.07 4.03
CA PRO A 128 -27.01 -0.52 2.96
C PRO A 128 -25.57 -0.69 3.47
N LYS A 129 -24.88 -1.68 2.89
CA LYS A 129 -23.43 -1.81 3.07
C LYS A 129 -22.74 -0.69 2.28
N LEU A 130 -21.93 0.09 3.00
CA LEU A 130 -21.11 1.15 2.41
C LEU A 130 -19.71 0.62 2.15
N ARG A 131 -19.18 0.95 0.99
CA ARG A 131 -17.82 0.61 0.59
C ARG A 131 -17.05 1.87 0.24
N SER A 132 -15.84 1.98 0.73
CA SER A 132 -14.93 3.10 0.46
C SER A 132 -13.52 2.57 0.21
N CYS A 133 -12.74 3.33 -0.54
CA CYS A 133 -11.37 2.99 -0.85
C CYS A 133 -10.49 4.24 -0.74
N ILE A 134 -9.36 4.10 -0.07
CA ILE A 134 -8.32 5.11 0.05
C ILE A 134 -7.06 4.55 -0.61
N ASN A 135 -6.55 5.25 -1.62
CA ASN A 135 -5.29 4.90 -2.26
C ASN A 135 -4.22 5.91 -1.85
N LEU A 136 -3.13 5.42 -1.31
CA LEU A 136 -1.95 6.18 -0.94
C LEU A 136 -0.83 5.78 -1.90
N ILE A 137 -0.38 6.73 -2.70
CA ILE A 137 0.54 6.47 -3.81
C ILE A 137 1.83 7.24 -3.58
N ASP A 138 2.94 6.52 -3.63
CA ASP A 138 4.31 7.04 -3.59
C ASP A 138 4.92 6.89 -4.99
N LEU A 139 5.04 8.01 -5.68
CA LEU A 139 5.51 8.01 -7.05
C LEU A 139 7.04 7.92 -7.11
N ALA A 140 7.54 7.25 -8.13
CA ALA A 140 8.95 7.36 -8.52
C ALA A 140 9.32 8.81 -8.81
N GLY A 141 10.58 9.18 -8.57
CA GLY A 141 11.09 10.52 -8.89
C GLY A 141 10.87 10.84 -10.38
N SER A 142 10.43 12.06 -10.64
CA SER A 142 10.21 12.57 -12.00
C SER A 142 11.46 13.21 -12.61
N GLU A 143 12.54 13.33 -11.83
CA GLU A 143 13.79 13.91 -12.28
C GLU A 143 14.43 13.04 -13.38
N ARG A 144 14.70 13.66 -14.54
CA ARG A 144 15.57 13.06 -15.55
C ARG A 144 16.97 12.95 -14.96
N GLN A 145 17.51 11.75 -14.89
CA GLN A 145 18.95 11.61 -14.73
C GLN A 145 19.60 12.20 -15.98
N GLU A 146 20.13 13.41 -15.87
CA GLU A 146 21.05 13.92 -16.88
C GLU A 146 22.19 12.91 -16.99
N LYS A 147 22.32 12.32 -18.19
CA LYS A 147 23.49 11.55 -18.54
C LYS A 147 24.64 12.55 -18.51
N THR A 148 25.41 12.54 -17.41
CA THR A 148 26.72 13.17 -17.41
C THR A 148 27.56 12.46 -18.46
N HIS A 149 27.57 13.03 -19.68
CA HIS A 149 28.60 12.74 -20.66
C HIS A 149 29.91 13.26 -20.08
N SER A 150 30.59 12.42 -19.32
CA SER A 150 32.01 12.64 -19.01
C SER A 150 32.77 12.34 -20.29
N THR A 151 32.99 13.36 -21.10
CA THR A 151 34.01 13.40 -22.11
C THR A 151 35.31 13.77 -21.41
N GLY A 152 36.20 12.83 -21.32
CA GLY A 152 37.58 13.00 -20.88
C GLY A 152 38.42 11.96 -21.57
#